data_de138b5adeeb667f6647ee16146c997c
#
_entry.id   de138b5adeeb667f6647ee16146c997c
#
_cell.length_a   1.000
_cell.length_b   1.000
_cell.length_c   1.000
_cell.angle_alpha   90.00
_cell.angle_beta   90.00
_cell.angle_gamma   90.00
#
_symmetry.space_group_name_H-M   'P 1'
#
loop_
_entity.id
_entity.type
_entity.pdbx_description
1 polymer ?
#
loop_
_entity_poly.entity_id
_entity_poly.type
_entity_poly.pdbx_seq_one_letter_code
_entity_poly.pdbx_strand_id
1 'polypeptide(L)'
;MKFKTAISLLLSMVLLGFTVFTVPAFAEDTFDINDYSIEDLQYMTPEEKIKLISDYVNTYNPLGIKDTYNSNEVKYPSMLESDVNPVWKSSNDNDDEFATHQLMTLQAFVCSINDCGFYDTDGTTALAISLTLAAASGLPDKEADQIASGFVGHFYNPDTQKNWAGSKKNTAKTNCQMHFTNAITRLQQNTHPDLNGEDFQYVLIELGKALHYVQDASEPHHSNNKLAGSSSHTQFETFANENISKYIDDLSHCTAYYYNVAGYNDADGVAHEAAVISKPYYQYVSSLTDRSTWDYGALHTTQNAVGFSAGLIYRLFSIRT
;
A
#
# COMPACT_ATOMS: atom_id res chain seq x y z
N MET A 1 15.26 26.28 2.43
CA MET A 1 16.46 26.74 1.71
C MET A 1 17.63 26.88 2.69
N LYS A 2 18.15 25.77 3.29
CA LYS A 2 19.39 25.74 4.11
C LYS A 2 19.89 24.30 4.29
N PHE A 3 20.20 23.59 3.19
CA PHE A 3 20.89 22.30 3.24
C PHE A 3 21.85 22.14 2.05
N LYS A 4 22.71 23.11 1.83
CA LYS A 4 23.84 22.99 0.91
C LYS A 4 24.99 23.81 1.49
N THR A 5 25.71 23.24 2.45
CA THR A 5 27.12 23.65 2.75
C THR A 5 27.62 22.90 3.98
N ALA A 6 28.03 21.66 3.84
CA ALA A 6 28.93 20.99 4.79
C ALA A 6 29.60 19.74 4.20
N ILE A 7 30.01 19.78 2.94
CA ILE A 7 30.95 18.78 2.41
C ILE A 7 32.08 19.59 1.73
N SER A 8 33.00 20.07 2.50
CA SER A 8 34.39 20.37 2.06
C SER A 8 35.16 20.90 3.26
N LEU A 9 35.90 20.04 3.87
CA LEU A 9 37.18 20.31 4.62
C LEU A 9 37.40 19.18 5.64
N LEU A 10 38.07 18.13 5.23
CA LEU A 10 38.94 17.34 6.10
C LEU A 10 39.79 16.40 5.24
N LEU A 11 40.73 16.99 4.57
CA LEU A 11 41.90 16.27 4.05
C LEU A 11 43.13 17.11 4.42
N SER A 12 43.71 16.80 5.57
CA SER A 12 45.13 17.09 5.93
C SER A 12 45.31 16.96 7.44
N MET A 13 45.81 15.86 7.91
CA MET A 13 46.93 15.74 8.89
C MET A 13 47.05 14.30 9.33
N VAL A 14 48.00 13.64 8.70
CA VAL A 14 48.69 12.46 9.22
C VAL A 14 49.76 12.98 10.17
N LEU A 15 49.79 12.50 11.43
CA LEU A 15 51.00 12.00 12.15
C LEU A 15 50.71 11.69 13.64
N LEU A 16 50.92 10.40 13.97
CA LEU A 16 51.47 9.87 15.21
C LEU A 16 50.82 10.22 16.58
N GLY A 17 50.19 9.23 17.14
CA GLY A 17 49.85 9.12 18.55
C GLY A 17 48.94 7.95 18.78
N PHE A 18 49.45 6.81 19.27
CA PHE A 18 48.64 5.71 19.77
C PHE A 18 47.84 6.18 21.00
N THR A 19 46.79 6.88 20.79
CA THR A 19 45.72 7.00 21.76
C THR A 19 44.64 6.00 21.37
N VAL A 20 44.28 5.16 22.33
CA VAL A 20 43.11 4.29 22.23
C VAL A 20 41.94 5.24 22.05
N PHE A 21 41.55 5.48 20.79
CA PHE A 21 40.28 6.10 20.51
C PHE A 21 39.18 5.07 20.88
N THR A 22 38.55 5.25 22.02
CA THR A 22 37.23 4.75 22.21
C THR A 22 36.42 5.39 21.08
N VAL A 23 36.07 4.61 20.06
CA VAL A 23 35.13 5.00 19.03
C VAL A 23 33.87 5.42 19.82
N PRO A 24 33.44 6.68 19.76
CA PRO A 24 32.13 7.02 20.32
C PRO A 24 31.15 6.07 19.67
N ALA A 25 30.36 5.35 20.46
CA ALA A 25 29.20 4.64 19.95
C ALA A 25 28.46 5.70 19.14
N PHE A 26 28.39 5.53 17.82
CA PHE A 26 27.50 6.33 17.01
C PHE A 26 26.14 6.12 17.66
N ALA A 27 25.53 7.18 18.19
CA ALA A 27 24.13 7.13 18.54
C ALA A 27 23.45 6.64 17.27
N GLU A 28 22.78 5.50 17.31
CA GLU A 28 21.88 5.10 16.24
C GLU A 28 20.95 6.30 16.07
N ASP A 29 20.91 6.88 14.87
CA ASP A 29 19.96 7.96 14.56
C ASP A 29 18.58 7.39 14.80
N THR A 30 17.99 7.75 15.93
CA THR A 30 16.65 7.29 16.28
C THR A 30 15.68 7.98 15.33
N PHE A 31 14.89 7.18 14.61
CA PHE A 31 13.86 7.71 13.72
C PHE A 31 12.88 8.58 14.51
N ASP A 32 12.65 9.81 14.04
CA ASP A 32 11.63 10.72 14.56
C ASP A 32 10.74 11.19 13.41
N ILE A 33 9.45 10.88 13.46
CA ILE A 33 8.48 11.30 12.44
C ILE A 33 8.37 12.82 12.32
N ASN A 34 8.72 13.58 13.37
CA ASN A 34 8.69 15.04 13.35
C ASN A 34 9.74 15.64 12.41
N ASP A 35 10.71 14.86 11.95
CA ASP A 35 11.69 15.27 10.94
C ASP A 35 11.11 15.27 9.52
N TYR A 36 9.88 14.77 9.33
CA TYR A 36 9.23 14.59 8.03
C TYR A 36 7.84 15.24 8.00
N SER A 37 7.38 15.55 6.80
CA SER A 37 6.03 16.01 6.51
C SER A 37 5.42 15.24 5.33
N ILE A 38 4.11 15.35 5.12
CA ILE A 38 3.44 14.70 4.00
C ILE A 38 3.96 15.22 2.64
N GLU A 39 4.40 16.47 2.58
CA GLU A 39 4.97 17.12 1.41
C GLU A 39 6.31 16.50 0.99
N ASP A 40 7.07 15.94 1.94
CA ASP A 40 8.35 15.30 1.64
C ASP A 40 8.20 14.05 0.78
N LEU A 41 7.05 13.34 0.87
CA LEU A 41 6.78 12.14 0.08
C LEU A 41 6.91 12.35 -1.43
N GLN A 42 6.63 13.56 -1.93
CA GLN A 42 6.73 13.86 -3.36
C GLN A 42 8.19 13.89 -3.88
N TYR A 43 9.17 14.00 -2.97
CA TYR A 43 10.60 14.09 -3.31
C TYR A 43 11.34 12.79 -3.02
N MET A 44 10.68 11.80 -2.43
CA MET A 44 11.27 10.51 -2.05
C MET A 44 11.15 9.49 -3.17
N THR A 45 12.20 8.68 -3.34
CA THR A 45 12.14 7.48 -4.17
C THR A 45 11.24 6.42 -3.54
N PRO A 46 10.80 5.40 -4.28
CA PRO A 46 10.04 4.29 -3.72
C PRO A 46 10.74 3.59 -2.56
N GLU A 47 12.05 3.38 -2.67
CA GLU A 47 12.88 2.77 -1.63
C GLU A 47 12.87 3.60 -0.35
N GLU A 48 13.01 4.93 -0.47
CA GLU A 48 12.94 5.85 0.66
C GLU A 48 11.56 5.85 1.30
N LYS A 49 10.48 5.81 0.49
CA LYS A 49 9.10 5.69 0.99
C LYS A 49 8.88 4.40 1.77
N ILE A 50 9.35 3.26 1.23
CA ILE A 50 9.24 1.96 1.91
C ILE A 50 10.07 1.92 3.19
N LYS A 51 11.29 2.47 3.16
CA LYS A 51 12.11 2.61 4.37
C LYS A 51 11.40 3.47 5.41
N LEU A 52 10.81 4.59 5.02
CA LEU A 52 10.06 5.47 5.92
C LEU A 52 8.88 4.73 6.58
N ILE A 53 8.10 3.94 5.82
CA ILE A 53 7.04 3.09 6.35
C ILE A 53 7.61 2.11 7.38
N SER A 54 8.71 1.43 7.04
CA SER A 54 9.34 0.43 7.91
C SER A 54 9.85 1.06 9.21
N ASP A 55 10.57 2.17 9.12
CA ASP A 55 11.10 2.90 10.29
C ASP A 55 9.96 3.37 11.20
N TYR A 56 8.88 3.90 10.60
CA TYR A 56 7.69 4.33 11.34
C TYR A 56 7.02 3.17 12.07
N VAL A 57 6.78 2.06 11.38
CA VAL A 57 6.15 0.87 11.98
C VAL A 57 7.00 0.30 13.10
N ASN A 58 8.30 0.19 12.90
CA ASN A 58 9.22 -0.35 13.91
C ASN A 58 9.34 0.56 15.14
N THR A 59 9.26 1.88 14.98
CA THR A 59 9.40 2.84 16.08
C THR A 59 8.10 3.01 16.85
N TYR A 60 6.98 3.19 16.16
CA TYR A 60 5.71 3.58 16.79
C TYR A 60 4.71 2.43 16.92
N ASN A 61 4.96 1.29 16.29
CA ASN A 61 4.09 0.12 16.28
C ASN A 61 2.60 0.42 16.06
N PRO A 62 2.23 1.20 15.02
CA PRO A 62 0.86 1.67 14.82
C PRO A 62 -0.14 0.54 14.55
N LEU A 63 0.36 -0.64 14.18
CA LEU A 63 -0.46 -1.81 13.88
C LEU A 63 -0.75 -2.65 15.13
N GLY A 64 -0.14 -2.33 16.29
CA GLY A 64 -0.28 -3.10 17.52
C GLY A 64 0.23 -4.55 17.43
N ILE A 65 0.96 -4.87 16.38
CA ILE A 65 1.47 -6.22 16.09
C ILE A 65 2.82 -6.34 16.79
N LYS A 66 2.82 -6.94 17.99
CA LYS A 66 4.08 -7.32 18.62
C LYS A 66 4.72 -8.44 17.81
N ASP A 67 5.92 -8.19 17.27
CA ASP A 67 6.85 -9.17 16.70
C ASP A 67 6.55 -9.76 15.31
N THR A 68 5.75 -9.16 14.45
CA THR A 68 5.53 -9.69 13.10
C THR A 68 6.37 -9.06 11.98
N TYR A 69 7.09 -7.98 12.25
CA TYR A 69 8.07 -7.42 11.32
C TYR A 69 9.48 -8.00 11.48
N ASN A 70 9.64 -9.00 12.37
CA ASN A 70 10.92 -9.69 12.48
C ASN A 70 10.99 -10.83 11.46
N SER A 71 11.68 -10.59 10.40
CA SER A 71 11.81 -11.31 9.13
C SER A 71 12.25 -12.79 9.20
N ASN A 72 12.47 -13.37 10.37
CA ASN A 72 13.21 -14.64 10.47
C ASN A 72 12.41 -15.87 10.90
N GLU A 73 11.09 -15.82 11.13
CA GLU A 73 10.37 -16.98 11.69
C GLU A 73 9.03 -17.39 11.05
N VAL A 74 8.62 -16.86 9.92
CA VAL A 74 7.51 -17.49 9.19
C VAL A 74 8.07 -18.62 8.32
N LYS A 75 8.32 -19.77 8.92
CA LYS A 75 8.49 -21.02 8.17
C LYS A 75 7.15 -21.37 7.52
N TYR A 76 7.02 -21.04 6.25
CA TYR A 76 5.92 -21.52 5.43
C TYR A 76 5.89 -23.05 5.47
N PRO A 77 4.70 -23.69 5.63
CA PRO A 77 4.60 -25.13 5.42
C PRO A 77 5.02 -25.43 3.98
N SER A 78 5.89 -26.39 3.80
CA SER A 78 6.48 -26.82 2.54
C SER A 78 5.48 -27.54 1.60
N MET A 79 4.27 -27.06 1.51
CA MET A 79 3.26 -27.55 0.56
C MET A 79 2.85 -26.43 -0.37
N LEU A 80 3.23 -26.59 -1.62
CA LEU A 80 2.98 -25.70 -2.76
C LEU A 80 4.02 -24.57 -2.96
N GLU A 81 5.24 -24.96 -3.17
CA GLU A 81 6.35 -24.07 -3.53
C GLU A 81 6.28 -23.48 -4.94
N SER A 82 5.18 -23.60 -5.69
CA SER A 82 5.30 -23.21 -7.09
C SER A 82 4.38 -22.13 -7.61
N ASP A 83 3.17 -21.85 -7.09
CA ASP A 83 2.28 -21.15 -8.02
C ASP A 83 1.24 -20.18 -7.46
N VAL A 84 1.30 -19.75 -6.21
CA VAL A 84 0.21 -18.93 -5.65
C VAL A 84 0.70 -17.76 -4.76
N ASN A 85 1.81 -17.14 -5.06
CA ASN A 85 2.18 -15.89 -4.41
C ASN A 85 1.56 -14.73 -5.18
N PRO A 86 0.68 -13.91 -4.55
CA PRO A 86 0.31 -12.63 -5.12
C PRO A 86 1.57 -11.75 -5.14
N VAL A 87 1.84 -11.09 -6.22
CA VAL A 87 3.07 -10.32 -6.44
C VAL A 87 2.84 -8.83 -6.62
N TRP A 88 1.63 -8.36 -6.43
CA TRP A 88 1.48 -6.99 -5.94
C TRP A 88 1.84 -7.05 -4.46
N LYS A 89 3.14 -6.99 -4.21
CA LYS A 89 3.73 -7.42 -2.95
C LYS A 89 3.53 -6.41 -1.85
N SER A 90 3.19 -6.91 -0.69
CA SER A 90 3.60 -6.34 0.58
C SER A 90 5.08 -6.68 0.79
N SER A 91 5.87 -5.75 1.32
CA SER A 91 7.30 -5.96 1.57
C SER A 91 7.56 -7.34 2.17
N ASN A 92 8.29 -8.17 1.46
CA ASN A 92 8.81 -9.43 1.96
C ASN A 92 10.15 -9.20 2.68
N ASP A 93 10.52 -10.17 3.51
CA ASP A 93 11.68 -10.25 4.38
C ASP A 93 13.08 -10.12 3.73
N ASN A 94 13.15 -9.76 2.46
CA ASN A 94 14.36 -9.35 1.77
C ASN A 94 14.22 -7.87 1.47
N ASP A 95 15.06 -7.05 2.04
CA ASP A 95 15.05 -5.58 2.08
C ASP A 95 14.98 -4.84 0.73
N ASP A 96 14.83 -5.53 -0.39
CA ASP A 96 14.93 -4.98 -1.74
C ASP A 96 13.66 -5.10 -2.61
N GLU A 97 12.54 -5.61 -2.10
CA GLU A 97 11.32 -5.74 -2.91
C GLU A 97 10.27 -4.68 -2.56
N PHE A 98 9.99 -3.81 -3.52
CA PHE A 98 8.99 -2.73 -3.43
C PHE A 98 7.61 -3.26 -3.04
N ALA A 99 6.91 -2.50 -2.20
CA ALA A 99 5.56 -2.83 -1.76
C ALA A 99 4.53 -2.04 -2.57
N THR A 100 4.06 -2.59 -3.67
CA THR A 100 3.13 -1.93 -4.61
C THR A 100 1.88 -1.39 -3.91
N HIS A 101 1.23 -2.20 -3.07
CA HIS A 101 0.05 -1.78 -2.30
C HIS A 101 0.33 -0.58 -1.39
N GLN A 102 1.46 -0.60 -0.71
CA GLN A 102 1.85 0.47 0.20
C GLN A 102 2.13 1.78 -0.53
N LEU A 103 2.86 1.72 -1.65
CA LEU A 103 3.16 2.89 -2.48
C LEU A 103 1.90 3.48 -3.12
N MET A 104 1.01 2.64 -3.66
CA MET A 104 -0.28 3.10 -4.17
C MET A 104 -1.14 3.75 -3.08
N THR A 105 -1.10 3.22 -1.85
CA THR A 105 -1.84 3.77 -0.72
C THR A 105 -1.31 5.13 -0.29
N LEU A 106 0.02 5.31 -0.21
CA LEU A 106 0.62 6.63 0.03
C LEU A 106 0.19 7.63 -1.03
N GLN A 107 0.28 7.27 -2.30
CA GLN A 107 -0.08 8.16 -3.40
C GLN A 107 -1.57 8.50 -3.40
N ALA A 108 -2.44 7.53 -3.10
CA ALA A 108 -3.87 7.75 -2.94
C ALA A 108 -4.19 8.74 -1.82
N PHE A 109 -3.46 8.68 -0.72
CA PHE A 109 -3.61 9.62 0.39
C PHE A 109 -3.19 11.04 -0.03
N VAL A 110 -2.06 11.19 -0.70
CA VAL A 110 -1.60 12.48 -1.26
C VAL A 110 -2.64 13.07 -2.21
N CYS A 111 -3.16 12.28 -3.15
CA CYS A 111 -4.24 12.73 -4.05
C CYS A 111 -5.48 13.19 -3.27
N SER A 112 -5.91 12.42 -2.25
CA SER A 112 -7.08 12.77 -1.45
C SER A 112 -6.92 14.09 -0.71
N ILE A 113 -5.75 14.37 -0.16
CA ILE A 113 -5.46 15.65 0.50
C ILE A 113 -5.50 16.79 -0.52
N ASN A 114 -4.80 16.64 -1.63
CA ASN A 114 -4.68 17.68 -2.65
C ASN A 114 -6.02 18.03 -3.30
N ASP A 115 -6.87 17.03 -3.51
CA ASP A 115 -8.17 17.22 -4.19
C ASP A 115 -9.27 17.69 -3.26
N CYS A 116 -9.24 17.29 -1.99
CA CYS A 116 -10.40 17.42 -1.12
C CYS A 116 -10.13 18.24 0.16
N GLY A 117 -8.88 18.48 0.51
CA GLY A 117 -8.51 19.35 1.63
C GLY A 117 -9.03 18.92 3.01
N PHE A 118 -9.10 17.62 3.26
CA PHE A 118 -9.76 17.07 4.46
C PHE A 118 -9.17 17.40 5.80
N TYR A 119 -7.93 17.84 5.82
CA TYR A 119 -7.20 17.86 7.07
C TYR A 119 -6.81 19.28 7.43
N ASP A 120 -7.51 19.81 8.40
CA ASP A 120 -7.01 20.87 9.28
C ASP A 120 -6.02 20.22 10.28
N THR A 121 -5.14 19.33 9.78
CA THR A 121 -4.10 18.68 10.56
C THR A 121 -2.74 19.18 10.10
N ASP A 122 -1.79 19.19 11.03
CA ASP A 122 -0.40 19.47 10.66
C ASP A 122 0.17 18.35 9.76
N GLY A 123 1.20 18.69 8.98
CA GLY A 123 1.77 17.78 7.99
C GLY A 123 2.34 16.49 8.59
N THR A 124 2.80 16.51 9.84
CA THR A 124 3.33 15.35 10.55
C THR A 124 2.20 14.37 10.89
N THR A 125 1.06 14.85 11.38
CA THR A 125 -0.11 14.00 11.67
C THR A 125 -0.65 13.38 10.37
N ALA A 126 -0.74 14.14 9.29
CA ALA A 126 -1.14 13.61 7.99
C ALA A 126 -0.19 12.51 7.50
N LEU A 127 1.11 12.71 7.67
CA LEU A 127 2.13 11.72 7.35
C LEU A 127 1.94 10.44 8.19
N ALA A 128 1.75 10.54 9.51
CA ALA A 128 1.52 9.39 10.39
C ALA A 128 0.30 8.57 9.97
N ILE A 129 -0.80 9.23 9.61
CA ILE A 129 -2.01 8.59 9.08
C ILE A 129 -1.68 7.85 7.78
N SER A 130 -1.00 8.48 6.84
CA SER A 130 -0.66 7.89 5.54
C SER A 130 0.25 6.67 5.68
N LEU A 131 1.25 6.74 6.57
CA LEU A 131 2.17 5.63 6.84
C LEU A 131 1.45 4.44 7.50
N THR A 132 0.51 4.71 8.42
CA THR A 132 -0.32 3.66 9.04
C THR A 132 -1.21 2.97 8.00
N LEU A 133 -1.87 3.74 7.12
CA LEU A 133 -2.69 3.19 6.04
C LEU A 133 -1.85 2.35 5.07
N ALA A 134 -0.68 2.86 4.69
CA ALA A 134 0.23 2.16 3.80
C ALA A 134 0.71 0.84 4.42
N ALA A 135 1.17 0.86 5.67
CA ALA A 135 1.57 -0.35 6.38
C ALA A 135 0.42 -1.38 6.47
N ALA A 136 -0.80 -0.91 6.80
CA ALA A 136 -1.96 -1.75 6.92
C ALA A 136 -2.43 -2.34 5.57
N SER A 137 -2.21 -1.63 4.46
CA SER A 137 -2.53 -2.18 3.13
C SER A 137 -1.65 -3.36 2.73
N GLY A 138 -0.54 -3.59 3.41
CA GLY A 138 0.30 -4.77 3.23
C GLY A 138 -0.11 -5.98 4.08
N LEU A 139 -1.07 -5.85 5.00
CA LEU A 139 -1.42 -6.93 5.93
C LEU A 139 -2.15 -8.11 5.29
N PRO A 140 -3.13 -7.94 4.36
CA PRO A 140 -3.89 -9.07 3.83
C PRO A 140 -3.03 -10.15 3.18
N ASP A 141 -1.92 -9.79 2.53
CA ASP A 141 -0.99 -10.75 1.93
C ASP A 141 -0.23 -11.60 2.97
N LYS A 142 -0.21 -11.16 4.22
CA LYS A 142 0.48 -11.83 5.34
C LYS A 142 -0.49 -12.58 6.26
N GLU A 143 -1.79 -12.46 6.04
CA GLU A 143 -2.80 -13.13 6.87
C GLU A 143 -2.82 -14.63 6.60
N ALA A 144 -2.71 -15.41 7.68
CA ALA A 144 -2.57 -16.86 7.60
C ALA A 144 -3.76 -17.57 6.92
N ASP A 145 -4.97 -17.04 7.03
CA ASP A 145 -6.16 -17.57 6.38
C ASP A 145 -6.18 -17.27 4.87
N GLN A 146 -5.66 -16.13 4.44
CA GLN A 146 -5.49 -15.80 3.03
C GLN A 146 -4.44 -16.72 2.39
N ILE A 147 -3.30 -16.91 3.04
CA ILE A 147 -2.26 -17.84 2.61
C ILE A 147 -2.83 -19.27 2.54
N ALA A 148 -3.52 -19.73 3.58
CA ALA A 148 -4.08 -21.07 3.65
C ALA A 148 -5.17 -21.34 2.60
N SER A 149 -5.90 -20.29 2.19
CA SER A 149 -6.93 -20.38 1.14
C SER A 149 -6.38 -20.24 -0.28
N GLY A 150 -5.07 -20.01 -0.46
CA GLY A 150 -4.47 -19.69 -1.76
C GLY A 150 -4.91 -18.33 -2.27
N PHE A 151 -5.01 -17.35 -1.39
CA PHE A 151 -5.37 -15.96 -1.68
C PHE A 151 -6.70 -15.80 -2.44
N VAL A 152 -7.63 -16.73 -2.23
CA VAL A 152 -8.93 -16.73 -2.94
C VAL A 152 -9.70 -15.42 -2.75
N GLY A 153 -9.51 -14.77 -1.60
CA GLY A 153 -10.12 -13.49 -1.24
C GLY A 153 -9.64 -12.28 -2.02
N HIS A 154 -8.51 -12.39 -2.72
CA HIS A 154 -7.91 -11.30 -3.52
C HIS A 154 -8.48 -11.21 -4.93
N PHE A 155 -9.27 -12.21 -5.36
CA PHE A 155 -9.79 -12.31 -6.72
C PHE A 155 -11.27 -11.92 -6.78
N TYR A 156 -11.65 -11.22 -7.86
CA TYR A 156 -13.03 -10.93 -8.14
C TYR A 156 -13.29 -10.68 -9.62
N ASN A 157 -13.96 -11.62 -10.29
CA ASN A 157 -14.39 -11.42 -11.66
C ASN A 157 -15.76 -10.71 -11.70
N PRO A 158 -15.87 -9.49 -12.23
CA PRO A 158 -17.09 -8.70 -12.17
C PRO A 158 -18.26 -9.30 -12.99
N ASP A 159 -17.99 -10.05 -14.09
CA ASP A 159 -19.06 -10.65 -14.91
C ASP A 159 -19.75 -11.80 -14.18
N THR A 160 -18.96 -12.63 -13.49
CA THR A 160 -19.48 -13.80 -12.75
C THR A 160 -19.79 -13.49 -11.30
N GLN A 161 -19.26 -12.38 -10.79
CA GLN A 161 -19.27 -11.98 -9.38
C GLN A 161 -18.65 -13.04 -8.44
N LYS A 162 -17.63 -13.75 -8.91
CA LYS A 162 -16.99 -14.85 -8.20
C LYS A 162 -15.48 -14.66 -8.16
N ASN A 163 -14.87 -15.29 -7.15
CA ASN A 163 -13.44 -15.51 -7.13
C ASN A 163 -13.04 -16.71 -8.03
N TRP A 164 -11.75 -17.01 -8.11
CA TRP A 164 -11.25 -18.12 -8.95
C TRP A 164 -11.74 -19.52 -8.50
N ALA A 165 -12.06 -19.68 -7.21
CA ALA A 165 -12.62 -20.94 -6.68
C ALA A 165 -14.14 -21.07 -6.94
N GLY A 166 -14.75 -20.11 -7.65
CA GLY A 166 -16.15 -20.12 -8.03
C GLY A 166 -17.13 -19.64 -6.95
N SER A 167 -16.63 -19.08 -5.84
CA SER A 167 -17.44 -18.54 -4.74
C SER A 167 -17.76 -17.06 -4.96
N LYS A 168 -18.94 -16.64 -4.51
CA LYS A 168 -19.34 -15.22 -4.38
C LYS A 168 -18.98 -14.63 -3.00
N LYS A 169 -18.56 -15.49 -2.08
CA LYS A 169 -18.07 -15.12 -0.75
C LYS A 169 -16.55 -15.10 -0.78
N ASN A 170 -15.93 -14.34 0.12
CA ASN A 170 -14.49 -14.20 0.20
C ASN A 170 -13.89 -13.84 -1.18
N THR A 171 -14.24 -12.67 -1.67
CA THR A 171 -13.73 -12.06 -2.90
C THR A 171 -13.10 -10.71 -2.57
N ALA A 172 -12.24 -10.15 -3.42
CA ALA A 172 -11.71 -8.79 -3.23
C ALA A 172 -12.84 -7.78 -2.97
N LYS A 173 -13.95 -7.91 -3.70
CA LYS A 173 -15.16 -7.09 -3.49
C LYS A 173 -15.74 -7.21 -2.08
N THR A 174 -15.97 -8.43 -1.60
CA THR A 174 -16.61 -8.67 -0.29
C THR A 174 -15.69 -8.33 0.86
N ASN A 175 -14.39 -8.55 0.70
CA ASN A 175 -13.39 -8.23 1.71
C ASN A 175 -13.16 -6.70 1.81
N CYS A 176 -13.12 -5.99 0.69
CA CYS A 176 -13.13 -4.53 0.67
C CYS A 176 -14.30 -3.98 1.48
N GLN A 177 -15.54 -4.45 1.22
CA GLN A 177 -16.73 -4.03 1.96
C GLN A 177 -16.64 -4.37 3.45
N MET A 178 -16.20 -5.56 3.80
CA MET A 178 -16.10 -6.00 5.19
C MET A 178 -15.19 -5.07 6.00
N HIS A 179 -13.97 -4.86 5.52
CA HIS A 179 -13.00 -4.02 6.20
C HIS A 179 -13.43 -2.55 6.24
N PHE A 180 -13.98 -2.02 5.14
CA PHE A 180 -14.50 -0.66 5.11
C PHE A 180 -15.66 -0.46 6.08
N THR A 181 -16.57 -1.44 6.20
CA THR A 181 -17.67 -1.43 7.17
C THR A 181 -17.15 -1.43 8.61
N ASN A 182 -16.11 -2.23 8.90
CA ASN A 182 -15.48 -2.26 10.21
C ASN A 182 -14.90 -0.89 10.57
N ALA A 183 -14.19 -0.25 9.63
CA ALA A 183 -13.63 1.09 9.82
C ALA A 183 -14.73 2.12 10.12
N ILE A 184 -15.79 2.19 9.29
CA ILE A 184 -16.91 3.13 9.50
C ILE A 184 -17.60 2.86 10.84
N THR A 185 -17.89 1.61 11.14
CA THR A 185 -18.61 1.25 12.38
C THR A 185 -17.82 1.71 13.61
N ARG A 186 -16.50 1.49 13.62
CA ARG A 186 -15.64 1.93 14.74
C ARG A 186 -15.56 3.45 14.81
N LEU A 187 -15.44 4.13 13.66
CA LEU A 187 -15.42 5.60 13.59
C LEU A 187 -16.72 6.22 14.15
N GLN A 188 -17.88 5.65 13.82
CA GLN A 188 -19.18 6.13 14.27
C GLN A 188 -19.46 5.84 15.77
N GLN A 189 -18.87 4.81 16.32
CA GLN A 189 -18.98 4.48 17.76
C GLN A 189 -18.21 5.45 18.65
N ASN A 190 -17.21 6.14 18.10
CA ASN A 190 -16.38 7.09 18.82
C ASN A 190 -16.58 8.51 18.28
N THR A 191 -17.45 9.29 18.94
CA THR A 191 -17.82 10.64 18.52
C THR A 191 -16.68 11.66 18.59
N HIS A 192 -15.63 11.36 19.34
CA HIS A 192 -14.43 12.19 19.47
C HIS A 192 -13.16 11.31 19.44
N PRO A 193 -12.85 10.66 18.34
CA PRO A 193 -11.68 9.79 18.26
C PRO A 193 -10.42 10.63 18.48
N ASP A 194 -9.67 10.26 19.51
CA ASP A 194 -8.28 10.69 19.64
C ASP A 194 -7.51 10.13 18.45
N LEU A 195 -6.88 10.99 17.65
CA LEU A 195 -6.11 10.58 16.48
C LEU A 195 -4.95 9.64 16.83
N ASN A 196 -4.49 9.68 18.07
CA ASN A 196 -3.46 8.80 18.61
C ASN A 196 -4.03 7.61 19.39
N GLY A 197 -5.36 7.51 19.52
CA GLY A 197 -6.03 6.47 20.29
C GLY A 197 -6.15 5.15 19.54
N GLU A 198 -6.22 4.05 20.29
CA GLU A 198 -6.38 2.68 19.75
C GLU A 198 -7.59 2.56 18.79
N ASP A 199 -8.66 3.30 19.06
CA ASP A 199 -9.86 3.28 18.22
C ASP A 199 -9.58 3.83 16.81
N PHE A 200 -8.83 4.92 16.73
CA PHE A 200 -8.49 5.52 15.44
C PHE A 200 -7.45 4.69 14.69
N GLN A 201 -6.49 4.11 15.41
CA GLN A 201 -5.55 3.14 14.81
C GLN A 201 -6.30 1.95 14.20
N TYR A 202 -7.28 1.39 14.91
CA TYR A 202 -8.13 0.32 14.36
C TYR A 202 -8.84 0.75 13.09
N VAL A 203 -9.40 1.98 13.04
CA VAL A 203 -10.05 2.54 11.84
C VAL A 203 -9.07 2.58 10.67
N LEU A 204 -7.84 3.05 10.90
CA LEU A 204 -6.81 3.14 9.85
C LEU A 204 -6.37 1.75 9.37
N ILE A 205 -6.22 0.78 10.28
CA ILE A 205 -5.86 -0.60 9.92
C ILE A 205 -6.95 -1.21 9.03
N GLU A 206 -8.21 -1.10 9.43
CA GLU A 206 -9.31 -1.66 8.65
C GLU A 206 -9.48 -0.93 7.29
N LEU A 207 -9.29 0.40 7.25
CA LEU A 207 -9.28 1.12 5.99
C LEU A 207 -8.11 0.65 5.09
N GLY A 208 -6.90 0.54 5.63
CA GLY A 208 -5.74 0.07 4.87
C GLY A 208 -5.98 -1.31 4.24
N LYS A 209 -6.58 -2.25 4.98
CA LYS A 209 -6.98 -3.55 4.45
C LYS A 209 -8.06 -3.43 3.35
N ALA A 210 -9.02 -2.51 3.49
CA ALA A 210 -10.02 -2.27 2.43
C ALA A 210 -9.36 -1.72 1.17
N LEU A 211 -8.34 -0.82 1.32
CA LEU A 211 -7.56 -0.29 0.20
C LEU A 211 -6.80 -1.39 -0.54
N HIS A 212 -6.20 -2.33 0.17
CA HIS A 212 -5.58 -3.51 -0.45
C HIS A 212 -6.56 -4.22 -1.41
N TYR A 213 -7.74 -4.57 -0.95
CA TYR A 213 -8.69 -5.32 -1.76
C TYR A 213 -9.30 -4.53 -2.94
N VAL A 214 -9.41 -3.20 -2.86
CA VAL A 214 -9.81 -2.40 -4.03
C VAL A 214 -8.66 -2.31 -5.05
N GLN A 215 -7.42 -2.30 -4.59
CA GLN A 215 -6.24 -2.37 -5.45
C GLN A 215 -6.15 -3.72 -6.15
N ASP A 216 -6.38 -4.83 -5.45
CA ASP A 216 -6.52 -6.16 -6.05
C ASP A 216 -7.62 -6.22 -7.11
N ALA A 217 -8.79 -5.65 -6.82
CA ALA A 217 -9.87 -5.57 -7.80
C ALA A 217 -9.47 -4.76 -9.05
N SER A 218 -8.50 -3.86 -8.92
CA SER A 218 -7.93 -3.07 -10.02
C SER A 218 -6.84 -3.82 -10.80
N GLU A 219 -6.37 -4.98 -10.32
CA GLU A 219 -5.37 -5.79 -10.99
C GLU A 219 -6.04 -6.67 -12.09
N PRO A 220 -5.52 -6.66 -13.36
CA PRO A 220 -6.19 -7.33 -14.47
C PRO A 220 -6.29 -8.86 -14.34
N HIS A 221 -5.32 -9.52 -13.71
CA HIS A 221 -5.36 -10.98 -13.49
C HIS A 221 -6.37 -11.33 -12.40
N HIS A 222 -6.42 -10.55 -11.30
CA HIS A 222 -7.38 -10.72 -10.21
C HIS A 222 -8.82 -10.55 -10.71
N SER A 223 -9.08 -9.51 -11.53
CA SER A 223 -10.40 -9.25 -12.11
C SER A 223 -10.81 -10.24 -13.22
N ASN A 224 -9.86 -11.04 -13.72
CA ASN A 224 -10.10 -12.14 -14.67
C ASN A 224 -9.98 -13.54 -14.06
N ASN A 225 -9.74 -13.66 -12.74
CA ASN A 225 -9.52 -14.93 -12.05
C ASN A 225 -8.35 -15.74 -12.67
N LYS A 226 -7.24 -15.08 -13.00
CA LYS A 226 -6.06 -15.68 -13.62
C LYS A 226 -4.99 -15.95 -12.57
N LEU A 227 -4.75 -17.21 -12.30
CA LEU A 227 -3.77 -17.63 -11.32
C LEU A 227 -2.35 -17.55 -11.84
N ALA A 228 -1.40 -17.33 -10.93
CA ALA A 228 0.01 -17.17 -11.18
C ALA A 228 0.63 -18.30 -12.03
N GLY A 229 0.41 -19.55 -11.65
CA GLY A 229 1.00 -20.70 -12.33
C GLY A 229 0.44 -21.03 -13.73
N SER A 230 -0.61 -20.36 -14.17
CA SER A 230 -1.28 -20.64 -15.45
C SER A 230 -1.40 -19.42 -16.36
N SER A 231 -0.82 -18.30 -15.99
CA SER A 231 -0.90 -17.03 -16.73
C SER A 231 0.37 -16.20 -16.55
N SER A 232 0.38 -14.99 -17.12
CA SER A 232 1.46 -13.99 -16.94
C SER A 232 1.40 -13.24 -15.60
N HIS A 233 0.56 -13.64 -14.68
CA HIS A 233 0.22 -12.95 -13.43
C HIS A 233 1.47 -12.50 -12.66
N THR A 234 2.24 -13.46 -12.13
CA THR A 234 3.47 -13.15 -11.36
C THR A 234 4.44 -12.25 -12.11
N GLN A 235 4.67 -12.53 -13.40
CA GLN A 235 5.60 -11.75 -14.21
C GLN A 235 5.11 -10.33 -14.46
N PHE A 236 3.80 -10.15 -14.64
CA PHE A 236 3.22 -8.82 -14.82
C PHE A 236 3.28 -8.01 -13.53
N GLU A 237 2.94 -8.59 -12.40
CA GLU A 237 3.00 -7.89 -11.12
C GLU A 237 4.43 -7.51 -10.75
N THR A 238 5.42 -8.41 -10.99
CA THR A 238 6.85 -8.07 -10.85
C THR A 238 7.21 -6.88 -11.75
N PHE A 239 6.81 -6.92 -13.02
CA PHE A 239 7.05 -5.82 -13.96
C PHE A 239 6.42 -4.50 -13.48
N ALA A 240 5.16 -4.53 -13.03
CA ALA A 240 4.47 -3.35 -12.53
C ALA A 240 5.13 -2.79 -11.27
N ASN A 241 5.57 -3.67 -10.36
CA ASN A 241 6.29 -3.31 -9.15
C ASN A 241 7.64 -2.62 -9.46
N GLU A 242 8.45 -3.20 -10.34
CA GLU A 242 9.73 -2.63 -10.77
C GLU A 242 9.59 -1.26 -11.46
N ASN A 243 8.42 -0.93 -11.98
CA ASN A 243 8.14 0.31 -12.70
C ASN A 243 7.13 1.22 -11.98
N ILE A 244 6.81 0.96 -10.72
CA ILE A 244 5.71 1.62 -9.99
C ILE A 244 5.85 3.14 -9.98
N SER A 245 7.05 3.67 -9.74
CA SER A 245 7.35 5.10 -9.76
C SER A 245 6.92 5.78 -11.03
N LYS A 246 7.16 5.15 -12.17
CA LYS A 246 6.78 5.67 -13.49
C LYS A 246 5.27 5.91 -13.62
N TYR A 247 4.47 5.18 -12.84
CA TYR A 247 3.01 5.22 -12.94
C TYR A 247 2.34 6.12 -11.92
N ILE A 248 2.99 6.34 -10.78
CA ILE A 248 2.35 7.05 -9.64
C ILE A 248 3.07 8.31 -9.17
N ASP A 249 4.39 8.48 -9.35
CA ASP A 249 5.12 9.59 -8.71
C ASP A 249 4.64 10.98 -9.17
N ASP A 250 4.22 11.12 -10.43
CA ASP A 250 3.66 12.36 -10.96
C ASP A 250 2.15 12.51 -10.69
N LEU A 251 1.50 11.53 -10.07
CA LEU A 251 0.06 11.51 -9.86
C LEU A 251 -0.30 12.27 -8.56
N SER A 252 -0.32 13.60 -8.61
CA SER A 252 -0.67 14.43 -7.45
C SER A 252 -2.18 14.65 -7.26
N HIS A 253 -2.98 14.33 -8.27
CA HIS A 253 -4.44 14.54 -8.30
C HIS A 253 -5.15 13.37 -8.95
N CYS A 254 -6.34 13.04 -8.44
CA CYS A 254 -7.24 12.07 -9.05
C CYS A 254 -8.43 12.79 -9.70
N THR A 255 -9.06 12.16 -10.69
CA THR A 255 -10.24 12.73 -11.31
C THR A 255 -11.45 12.66 -10.38
N ALA A 256 -12.37 13.62 -10.49
CA ALA A 256 -13.61 13.65 -9.72
C ALA A 256 -14.46 12.36 -9.86
N TYR A 257 -14.21 11.57 -10.90
CA TYR A 257 -14.89 10.30 -11.13
C TYR A 257 -14.75 9.35 -9.92
N TYR A 258 -13.54 9.16 -9.40
CA TYR A 258 -13.28 8.23 -8.29
C TYR A 258 -13.99 8.64 -6.99
N TYR A 259 -13.99 9.93 -6.69
CA TYR A 259 -14.69 10.47 -5.52
C TYR A 259 -16.21 10.36 -5.66
N ASN A 260 -16.75 10.57 -6.86
CA ASN A 260 -18.17 10.40 -7.14
C ASN A 260 -18.59 8.91 -7.01
N VAL A 261 -17.80 7.99 -7.57
CA VAL A 261 -18.06 6.54 -7.43
C VAL A 261 -18.11 6.16 -5.95
N ALA A 262 -17.14 6.58 -5.16
CA ALA A 262 -17.09 6.31 -3.73
C ALA A 262 -18.22 7.03 -2.95
N GLY A 263 -18.68 8.18 -3.39
CA GLY A 263 -19.77 8.93 -2.77
C GLY A 263 -21.15 8.29 -2.97
N TYR A 264 -21.37 7.60 -4.09
CA TYR A 264 -22.67 7.00 -4.43
C TYR A 264 -22.77 5.50 -4.21
N ASN A 265 -21.65 4.81 -4.01
CA ASN A 265 -21.60 3.35 -3.85
C ASN A 265 -21.09 2.95 -2.47
N ASP A 266 -21.48 1.79 -2.00
CA ASP A 266 -20.78 1.12 -0.91
C ASP A 266 -19.41 0.64 -1.38
N ALA A 267 -18.50 0.30 -0.46
CA ALA A 267 -17.15 -0.10 -0.81
C ALA A 267 -17.11 -1.33 -1.73
N ASP A 268 -18.11 -2.22 -1.64
CA ASP A 268 -18.24 -3.34 -2.57
C ASP A 268 -18.61 -2.86 -3.99
N GLY A 269 -19.40 -1.80 -4.13
CA GLY A 269 -19.68 -1.17 -5.42
C GLY A 269 -18.45 -0.49 -6.00
N VAL A 270 -17.62 0.15 -5.16
CA VAL A 270 -16.34 0.73 -5.58
C VAL A 270 -15.39 -0.34 -6.10
N ALA A 271 -15.21 -1.45 -5.35
CA ALA A 271 -14.38 -2.57 -5.77
C ALA A 271 -14.94 -3.29 -7.03
N HIS A 272 -16.28 -3.33 -7.18
CA HIS A 272 -16.87 -3.83 -8.41
C HIS A 272 -16.51 -2.97 -9.61
N GLU A 273 -16.66 -1.66 -9.51
CA GLU A 273 -16.33 -0.71 -10.58
C GLU A 273 -14.84 -0.76 -10.93
N ALA A 274 -13.96 -0.85 -9.92
CA ALA A 274 -12.54 -1.05 -10.11
C ALA A 274 -12.25 -2.29 -10.97
N ALA A 275 -12.90 -3.41 -10.66
CA ALA A 275 -12.74 -4.65 -11.42
C ALA A 275 -13.33 -4.53 -12.84
N VAL A 276 -14.47 -3.87 -13.02
CA VAL A 276 -15.08 -3.64 -14.35
C VAL A 276 -14.16 -2.86 -15.26
N ILE A 277 -13.56 -1.77 -14.74
CA ILE A 277 -12.65 -0.92 -15.52
C ILE A 277 -11.33 -1.66 -15.80
N SER A 278 -10.80 -2.39 -14.85
CA SER A 278 -9.48 -3.01 -14.96
C SER A 278 -9.48 -4.31 -15.75
N LYS A 279 -10.58 -5.05 -15.73
CA LYS A 279 -10.71 -6.33 -16.42
C LYS A 279 -10.31 -6.33 -17.91
N PRO A 280 -10.70 -5.35 -18.74
CA PRO A 280 -10.32 -5.29 -20.16
C PRO A 280 -8.82 -5.16 -20.38
N TYR A 281 -8.07 -4.61 -19.41
CA TYR A 281 -6.62 -4.44 -19.55
C TYR A 281 -5.86 -5.78 -19.53
N TYR A 282 -6.48 -6.88 -19.13
CA TYR A 282 -5.89 -8.21 -19.21
C TYR A 282 -5.40 -8.55 -20.63
N GLN A 283 -6.07 -8.07 -21.68
CA GLN A 283 -5.62 -8.27 -23.06
C GLN A 283 -4.22 -7.71 -23.36
N TYR A 284 -3.81 -6.65 -22.64
CA TYR A 284 -2.51 -6.00 -22.82
C TYR A 284 -1.39 -6.66 -22.01
N VAL A 285 -1.73 -7.46 -20.98
CA VAL A 285 -0.77 -8.02 -20.03
C VAL A 285 -0.74 -9.54 -20.00
N SER A 286 -1.58 -10.20 -20.81
CA SER A 286 -1.76 -11.65 -20.78
C SER A 286 -0.65 -12.45 -21.48
N SER A 287 0.19 -11.82 -22.30
CA SER A 287 1.24 -12.51 -23.05
C SER A 287 2.52 -12.65 -22.25
N LEU A 288 3.04 -13.87 -22.14
CA LEU A 288 4.35 -14.15 -21.54
C LEU A 288 5.53 -13.80 -22.47
N THR A 289 5.29 -13.79 -23.78
CA THR A 289 6.34 -13.63 -24.81
C THR A 289 6.39 -12.25 -25.42
N ASP A 290 5.26 -11.56 -25.49
CA ASP A 290 5.17 -10.18 -25.96
C ASP A 290 4.73 -9.27 -24.81
N ARG A 291 5.67 -8.50 -24.30
CA ARG A 291 5.47 -7.55 -23.20
C ARG A 291 5.38 -6.10 -23.67
N SER A 292 5.32 -5.86 -24.97
CA SER A 292 5.34 -4.49 -25.54
C SER A 292 4.17 -3.61 -25.09
N THR A 293 3.07 -4.20 -24.60
CA THR A 293 1.88 -3.51 -24.13
C THR A 293 1.74 -3.50 -22.59
N TRP A 294 2.68 -4.11 -21.87
CA TRP A 294 2.58 -4.21 -20.41
C TRP A 294 2.65 -2.85 -19.72
N ASP A 295 3.48 -1.95 -20.20
CA ASP A 295 3.53 -0.56 -19.71
C ASP A 295 2.16 0.12 -19.75
N TYR A 296 1.44 -0.06 -20.86
CA TYR A 296 0.11 0.51 -21.02
C TYR A 296 -0.89 -0.09 -20.00
N GLY A 297 -0.87 -1.42 -19.86
CA GLY A 297 -1.71 -2.10 -18.87
C GLY A 297 -1.39 -1.65 -17.45
N ALA A 298 -0.12 -1.67 -17.06
CA ALA A 298 0.35 -1.29 -15.73
C ALA A 298 0.00 0.17 -15.39
N LEU A 299 0.29 1.11 -16.29
CA LEU A 299 -0.05 2.53 -16.10
C LEU A 299 -1.52 2.71 -15.73
N HIS A 300 -2.41 2.19 -16.57
CA HIS A 300 -3.85 2.43 -16.38
C HIS A 300 -4.41 1.73 -15.14
N THR A 301 -4.00 0.48 -14.88
CA THR A 301 -4.54 -0.27 -13.75
C THR A 301 -3.99 0.22 -12.41
N THR A 302 -2.72 0.64 -12.36
CA THR A 302 -2.13 1.25 -11.18
C THR A 302 -2.77 2.61 -10.86
N GLN A 303 -2.94 3.47 -11.87
CA GLN A 303 -3.62 4.76 -11.66
C GLN A 303 -5.09 4.60 -11.26
N ASN A 304 -5.80 3.59 -11.79
CA ASN A 304 -7.14 3.25 -11.33
C ASN A 304 -7.14 2.80 -9.87
N ALA A 305 -6.18 1.95 -9.48
CA ALA A 305 -6.04 1.48 -8.10
C ALA A 305 -5.82 2.65 -7.12
N VAL A 306 -4.93 3.60 -7.46
CA VAL A 306 -4.72 4.83 -6.69
C VAL A 306 -6.00 5.65 -6.62
N GLY A 307 -6.69 5.86 -7.75
CA GLY A 307 -7.91 6.67 -7.81
C GLY A 307 -9.05 6.09 -6.95
N PHE A 308 -9.34 4.80 -7.05
CA PHE A 308 -10.37 4.16 -6.23
C PHE A 308 -10.00 4.13 -4.74
N SER A 309 -8.71 3.96 -4.43
CA SER A 309 -8.20 4.07 -3.05
C SER A 309 -8.41 5.49 -2.52
N ALA A 310 -8.08 6.53 -3.28
CA ALA A 310 -8.32 7.93 -2.92
C ALA A 310 -9.80 8.20 -2.67
N GLY A 311 -10.69 7.65 -3.50
CA GLY A 311 -12.13 7.74 -3.32
C GLY A 311 -12.60 7.13 -1.99
N LEU A 312 -12.11 5.94 -1.61
CA LEU A 312 -12.45 5.30 -0.34
C LEU A 312 -11.89 6.06 0.87
N ILE A 313 -10.68 6.58 0.78
CA ILE A 313 -10.09 7.46 1.81
C ILE A 313 -11.00 8.67 2.00
N TYR A 314 -11.33 9.37 0.92
CA TYR A 314 -12.25 10.51 0.95
C TYR A 314 -13.56 10.16 1.63
N ARG A 315 -14.20 9.09 1.21
CA ARG A 315 -15.48 8.68 1.76
C ARG A 315 -15.43 8.45 3.27
N LEU A 316 -14.43 7.73 3.76
CA LEU A 316 -14.32 7.47 5.20
C LEU A 316 -14.23 8.78 6.00
N PHE A 317 -13.37 9.67 5.55
CA PHE A 317 -13.12 10.90 6.29
C PHE A 317 -14.24 11.94 6.13
N SER A 318 -15.01 11.90 5.02
CA SER A 318 -16.21 12.75 4.84
C SER A 318 -17.37 12.39 5.77
N ILE A 319 -17.40 11.18 6.31
CA ILE A 319 -18.44 10.76 7.28
C ILE A 319 -18.25 11.46 8.63
N ARG A 320 -17.03 11.95 8.91
CA ARG A 320 -16.66 12.60 10.17
C ARG A 320 -17.04 14.08 10.22
N THR A 321 -17.23 14.73 9.08
CA THR A 321 -17.58 16.16 9.00
C THR A 321 -19.07 16.35 9.00
#